data_ab09959cef5399e8f82805fa2b293979
#
_entry.id   ab09959cef5399e8f82805fa2b293979
#
_cell.length_a   1.000
_cell.length_b   1.000
_cell.length_c   1.000
_cell.angle_alpha   90.00
_cell.angle_beta   90.00
_cell.angle_gamma   90.00
#
_symmetry.space_group_name_H-M   'P 1'
#
loop_
_entity.id
_entity.type
_entity.pdbx_description
1 polymer ?
#
loop_
_entity_poly.entity_id
_entity_poly.type
_entity_poly.pdbx_seq_one_letter_code
_entity_poly.pdbx_strand_id
1 'polypeptide(L)'
;MLGSKSGLWITSYLGYLQQYYDIVYYDSQQLANIDVPIKTLENIEAAFMEGGIDTAVAHLLKKEDVSSHYLTFCAGGNIAWKAGRMGLPMKSLTAVSPLDLSAQTDMPDCPVKLVYGANDHYLRPSDEWIARLAVPTEVIPGFGHQLYSDEKIIQKICKDLLDSLLNRQYQKL
;
A
#
# COMPACT_ATOMS: atom_id res chain seq x y z
N MET A 1 4.57 2.22 -11.86
CA MET A 1 4.83 0.93 -12.56
C MET A 1 5.30 1.22 -13.98
N LEU A 2 6.50 0.81 -14.35
CA LEU A 2 7.08 1.08 -15.66
C LEU A 2 6.81 -0.11 -16.60
N GLY A 3 5.79 0.00 -17.44
CA GLY A 3 5.51 -0.93 -18.53
C GLY A 3 4.73 -2.21 -18.15
N SER A 4 4.13 -2.84 -19.15
CA SER A 4 3.24 -4.01 -19.03
C SER A 4 3.90 -5.27 -18.42
N LYS A 5 5.22 -5.42 -18.54
CA LYS A 5 5.95 -6.56 -17.93
C LYS A 5 6.24 -6.37 -16.44
N SER A 6 6.40 -5.14 -15.95
CA SER A 6 6.67 -4.87 -14.53
C SER A 6 5.43 -4.92 -13.64
N GLY A 7 4.23 -4.99 -14.21
CA GLY A 7 2.97 -5.10 -13.47
C GLY A 7 2.43 -6.52 -13.32
N LEU A 8 3.08 -7.52 -13.89
CA LEU A 8 2.59 -8.92 -13.84
C LEU A 8 2.57 -9.52 -12.41
N TRP A 9 3.39 -9.02 -11.50
CA TRP A 9 3.41 -9.46 -10.10
C TRP A 9 2.07 -9.28 -9.40
N ILE A 10 1.23 -8.32 -9.80
CA ILE A 10 -0.09 -8.12 -9.20
C ILE A 10 -1.01 -9.32 -9.47
N THR A 11 -0.83 -10.02 -10.58
CA THR A 11 -1.63 -11.20 -10.90
C THR A 11 -1.40 -12.35 -9.91
N SER A 12 -0.20 -12.46 -9.33
CA SER A 12 0.08 -13.43 -8.26
C SER A 12 -0.72 -13.10 -7.01
N TYR A 13 -0.74 -11.84 -6.55
CA TYR A 13 -1.61 -11.43 -5.43
C TYR A 13 -3.08 -11.74 -5.69
N LEU A 14 -3.58 -11.38 -6.88
CA LEU A 14 -4.96 -11.68 -7.27
C LEU A 14 -5.23 -13.17 -7.26
N GLY A 15 -4.31 -13.99 -7.81
CA GLY A 15 -4.42 -15.44 -7.83
C GLY A 15 -4.55 -16.07 -6.44
N TYR A 16 -3.78 -15.58 -5.46
CA TYR A 16 -3.85 -16.08 -4.09
C TYR A 16 -5.07 -15.60 -3.31
N LEU A 17 -5.52 -14.36 -3.54
CA LEU A 17 -6.52 -13.71 -2.68
C LEU A 17 -7.96 -13.79 -3.20
N GLN A 18 -8.17 -13.93 -4.51
CA GLN A 18 -9.51 -13.89 -5.14
C GLN A 18 -10.50 -14.98 -4.67
N GLN A 19 -10.01 -16.06 -4.08
CA GLN A 19 -10.86 -17.11 -3.52
C GLN A 19 -11.46 -16.73 -2.15
N TYR A 20 -10.91 -15.70 -1.51
CA TYR A 20 -11.22 -15.31 -0.13
C TYR A 20 -11.76 -13.90 0.00
N TYR A 21 -11.55 -13.07 -1.03
CA TYR A 21 -11.93 -11.66 -1.07
C TYR A 21 -12.56 -11.30 -2.41
N ASP A 22 -13.59 -10.48 -2.37
CA ASP A 22 -14.02 -9.71 -3.53
C ASP A 22 -13.04 -8.56 -3.73
N ILE A 23 -12.27 -8.60 -4.82
CA ILE A 23 -11.15 -7.69 -5.02
C ILE A 23 -11.51 -6.61 -6.03
N VAL A 24 -11.36 -5.35 -5.61
CA VAL A 24 -11.35 -4.19 -6.51
C VAL A 24 -9.90 -3.72 -6.66
N TYR A 25 -9.44 -3.58 -7.89
CA TYR A 25 -8.08 -3.16 -8.20
C TYR A 25 -8.04 -1.74 -8.76
N TYR A 26 -7.16 -0.93 -8.20
CA TYR A 26 -6.86 0.43 -8.66
C TYR A 26 -5.41 0.55 -9.11
N ASP A 27 -5.19 1.05 -10.33
CA ASP A 27 -3.88 1.55 -10.73
C ASP A 27 -3.69 2.95 -10.17
N SER A 28 -2.63 3.16 -9.38
CA SER A 28 -2.37 4.42 -8.70
C SER A 28 -2.12 5.58 -9.67
N GLN A 29 -1.48 5.34 -10.82
CA GLN A 29 -1.24 6.38 -11.83
C GLN A 29 -2.54 6.81 -12.50
N GLN A 30 -3.42 5.84 -12.84
CA GLN A 30 -4.75 6.15 -13.38
C GLN A 30 -5.60 6.90 -12.35
N LEU A 31 -5.57 6.46 -11.09
CA LEU A 31 -6.31 7.11 -10.01
C LEU A 31 -5.84 8.55 -9.78
N ALA A 32 -4.55 8.81 -9.98
CA ALA A 32 -3.92 10.12 -9.85
C ALA A 32 -4.01 10.99 -11.14
N ASN A 33 -4.55 10.46 -12.23
CA ASN A 33 -4.52 11.09 -13.55
C ASN A 33 -3.10 11.46 -14.02
N ILE A 34 -2.10 10.63 -13.66
CA ILE A 34 -0.72 10.88 -14.04
C ILE A 34 -0.50 10.41 -15.48
N ASP A 35 -0.21 11.36 -16.37
CA ASP A 35 0.26 11.12 -17.73
C ASP A 35 1.50 11.98 -17.99
N VAL A 36 2.67 11.40 -17.74
CA VAL A 36 3.97 12.07 -17.97
C VAL A 36 4.51 11.70 -19.33
N PRO A 37 5.06 12.66 -20.11
CA PRO A 37 5.58 12.43 -21.45
C PRO A 37 6.73 11.40 -21.48
N ILE A 38 7.58 11.44 -20.46
CA ILE A 38 8.70 10.51 -20.30
C ILE A 38 8.44 9.69 -19.02
N LYS A 39 8.11 8.41 -19.22
CA LYS A 39 7.73 7.49 -18.13
C LYS A 39 8.96 6.90 -17.43
N THR A 40 9.77 7.74 -16.81
CA THR A 40 10.80 7.31 -15.84
C THR A 40 10.20 7.19 -14.44
N LEU A 41 10.85 6.42 -13.57
CA LEU A 41 10.43 6.30 -12.18
C LEU A 41 10.42 7.68 -11.49
N GLU A 42 11.47 8.45 -11.69
CA GLU A 42 11.64 9.80 -11.13
C GLU A 42 10.52 10.75 -11.54
N ASN A 43 10.15 10.78 -12.82
CA ASN A 43 9.06 11.63 -13.31
C ASN A 43 7.70 11.21 -12.76
N ILE A 44 7.48 9.92 -12.59
CA ILE A 44 6.25 9.38 -12.02
C ILE A 44 6.18 9.70 -10.52
N GLU A 45 7.27 9.51 -9.77
CA GLU A 45 7.34 9.85 -8.34
C GLU A 45 7.15 11.36 -8.13
N ALA A 46 7.82 12.20 -8.94
CA ALA A 46 7.63 13.64 -8.91
C ALA A 46 6.17 14.03 -9.14
N ALA A 47 5.52 13.45 -10.14
CA ALA A 47 4.10 13.73 -10.43
C ALA A 47 3.17 13.32 -9.27
N PHE A 48 3.48 12.22 -8.56
CA PHE A 48 2.75 11.86 -7.34
C PHE A 48 2.94 12.92 -6.26
N MET A 49 4.16 13.38 -6.03
CA MET A 49 4.47 14.37 -5.01
C MET A 49 3.93 15.78 -5.35
N GLU A 50 3.85 16.13 -6.63
CA GLU A 50 3.34 17.42 -7.13
C GLU A 50 1.80 17.53 -7.17
N GLY A 51 1.08 16.60 -6.53
CA GLY A 51 -0.38 16.66 -6.41
C GLY A 51 -1.12 15.39 -6.89
N GLY A 52 -0.41 14.45 -7.49
CA GLY A 52 -1.00 13.17 -7.91
C GLY A 52 -1.60 12.38 -6.74
N ILE A 53 -0.94 12.40 -5.56
CA ILE A 53 -1.49 11.77 -4.36
C ILE A 53 -2.83 12.39 -3.99
N ASP A 54 -2.95 13.72 -3.99
CA ASP A 54 -4.18 14.41 -3.61
C ASP A 54 -5.31 14.15 -4.59
N THR A 55 -5.01 14.13 -5.88
CA THR A 55 -5.96 13.78 -6.93
C THR A 55 -6.45 12.33 -6.74
N ALA A 56 -5.54 11.40 -6.50
CA ALA A 56 -5.90 9.99 -6.26
C ALA A 56 -6.74 9.81 -5.00
N VAL A 57 -6.42 10.53 -3.92
CA VAL A 57 -7.20 10.52 -2.67
C VAL A 57 -8.63 11.00 -2.92
N ALA A 58 -8.79 12.12 -3.64
CA ALA A 58 -10.12 12.65 -3.96
C ALA A 58 -10.95 11.65 -4.79
N HIS A 59 -10.31 10.99 -5.77
CA HIS A 59 -10.98 9.96 -6.57
C HIS A 59 -11.34 8.72 -5.75
N LEU A 60 -10.44 8.27 -4.86
CA LEU A 60 -10.68 7.09 -4.03
C LEU A 60 -11.82 7.34 -3.04
N LEU A 61 -11.83 8.48 -2.36
CA LEU A 61 -12.92 8.89 -1.46
C LEU A 61 -14.28 8.97 -2.15
N LYS A 62 -14.30 9.33 -3.44
CA LYS A 62 -15.53 9.39 -4.22
C LYS A 62 -16.03 8.01 -4.67
N LYS A 63 -15.13 7.05 -4.84
CA LYS A 63 -15.44 5.73 -5.39
C LYS A 63 -15.79 4.70 -4.31
N GLU A 64 -15.22 4.85 -3.12
CA GLU A 64 -15.30 3.86 -2.06
C GLU A 64 -16.09 4.40 -0.87
N ASP A 65 -17.23 3.77 -0.58
CA ASP A 65 -18.12 4.10 0.54
C ASP A 65 -18.31 2.91 1.49
N VAL A 66 -17.78 1.72 1.12
CA VAL A 66 -17.87 0.50 1.92
C VAL A 66 -16.55 0.24 2.65
N SER A 67 -16.64 -0.04 3.96
CA SER A 67 -15.47 -0.38 4.76
C SER A 67 -14.81 -1.66 4.27
N SER A 68 -13.56 -1.55 3.81
CA SER A 68 -12.80 -2.60 3.12
C SER A 68 -11.39 -2.77 3.68
N HIS A 69 -10.75 -3.90 3.38
CA HIS A 69 -9.32 -4.11 3.62
C HIS A 69 -8.52 -3.55 2.46
N TYR A 70 -7.51 -2.75 2.75
CA TYR A 70 -6.63 -2.16 1.74
C TYR A 70 -5.26 -2.83 1.77
N LEU A 71 -4.86 -3.42 0.64
CA LEU A 71 -3.50 -3.85 0.36
C LEU A 71 -2.92 -2.93 -0.69
N THR A 72 -1.83 -2.26 -0.38
CA THR A 72 -1.28 -1.19 -1.21
C THR A 72 0.22 -1.33 -1.42
N PHE A 73 0.71 -0.77 -2.51
CA PHE A 73 2.10 -0.84 -2.91
C PHE A 73 2.60 0.53 -3.36
N CYS A 74 3.84 0.89 -3.00
CA CYS A 74 4.48 2.14 -3.39
C CYS A 74 3.58 3.35 -3.11
N ALA A 75 3.38 4.27 -4.05
CA ALA A 75 2.51 5.46 -3.92
C ALA A 75 1.08 5.13 -3.46
N GLY A 76 0.57 3.93 -3.76
CA GLY A 76 -0.73 3.47 -3.26
C GLY A 76 -0.83 3.47 -1.73
N GLY A 77 0.29 3.23 -1.04
CA GLY A 77 0.35 3.33 0.43
C GLY A 77 0.09 4.74 0.93
N ASN A 78 0.70 5.74 0.32
CA ASN A 78 0.51 7.15 0.66
C ASN A 78 -0.92 7.62 0.35
N ILE A 79 -1.47 7.19 -0.79
CA ILE A 79 -2.86 7.48 -1.18
C ILE A 79 -3.84 6.92 -0.13
N ALA A 80 -3.72 5.63 0.19
CA ALA A 80 -4.61 4.98 1.16
C ALA A 80 -4.44 5.54 2.57
N TRP A 81 -3.21 5.82 3.01
CA TRP A 81 -2.94 6.47 4.29
C TRP A 81 -3.66 7.81 4.39
N LYS A 82 -3.45 8.69 3.41
CA LYS A 82 -4.06 10.03 3.39
C LYS A 82 -5.58 9.94 3.29
N ALA A 83 -6.11 9.08 2.42
CA ALA A 83 -7.56 8.86 2.28
C ALA A 83 -8.18 8.34 3.58
N GLY A 84 -7.54 7.39 4.27
CA GLY A 84 -8.00 6.88 5.57
C GLY A 84 -8.06 7.96 6.63
N ARG A 85 -7.08 8.86 6.69
CA ARG A 85 -7.11 10.04 7.58
C ARG A 85 -8.22 11.04 7.21
N MET A 86 -8.63 11.07 5.95
CA MET A 86 -9.73 11.92 5.46
C MET A 86 -11.11 11.24 5.53
N GLY A 87 -11.20 10.06 6.16
CA GLY A 87 -12.47 9.40 6.43
C GLY A 87 -12.84 8.29 5.44
N LEU A 88 -11.90 7.81 4.61
CA LEU A 88 -12.14 6.60 3.81
C LEU A 88 -12.47 5.43 4.74
N PRO A 89 -13.62 4.73 4.55
CA PRO A 89 -13.97 3.60 5.39
C PRO A 89 -12.97 2.45 5.22
N MET A 90 -12.24 2.12 6.29
CA MET A 90 -11.21 1.08 6.25
C MET A 90 -11.39 0.06 7.38
N LYS A 91 -11.29 -1.23 7.06
CA LYS A 91 -11.15 -2.31 8.05
C LYS A 91 -9.70 -2.52 8.46
N SER A 92 -8.78 -2.32 7.53
CA SER A 92 -7.33 -2.33 7.77
C SER A 92 -6.58 -1.79 6.56
N LEU A 93 -5.34 -1.37 6.79
CA LEU A 93 -4.38 -0.98 5.76
C LEU A 93 -3.09 -1.80 5.91
N THR A 94 -2.71 -2.54 4.86
CA THR A 94 -1.37 -3.12 4.71
C THR A 94 -0.66 -2.38 3.59
N ALA A 95 0.36 -1.61 3.91
CA ALA A 95 1.13 -0.85 2.94
C ALA A 95 2.54 -1.46 2.78
N VAL A 96 2.84 -1.88 1.55
CA VAL A 96 4.11 -2.52 1.18
C VAL A 96 4.95 -1.54 0.41
N SER A 97 6.12 -1.21 0.94
CA SER A 97 7.02 -0.18 0.42
C SER A 97 6.29 1.10 0.03
N PRO A 98 5.50 1.72 0.92
CA PRO A 98 4.97 3.04 0.61
C PRO A 98 6.12 4.02 0.37
N LEU A 99 5.84 5.12 -0.35
CA LEU A 99 6.76 6.24 -0.44
C LEU A 99 6.95 6.88 0.94
N ASP A 100 7.83 7.88 1.04
CA ASP A 100 8.12 8.52 2.33
C ASP A 100 6.84 8.98 3.05
N LEU A 101 6.64 8.45 4.25
CA LEU A 101 5.54 8.79 5.17
C LEU A 101 5.99 9.71 6.31
N SER A 102 7.24 10.15 6.33
CA SER A 102 7.85 10.89 7.47
C SER A 102 7.10 12.18 7.82
N ALA A 103 6.44 12.80 6.85
CA ALA A 103 5.62 13.99 7.06
C ALA A 103 4.26 13.70 7.74
N GLN A 104 3.87 12.44 7.86
CA GLN A 104 2.61 12.08 8.50
C GLN A 104 2.73 12.14 10.02
N THR A 105 1.77 12.79 10.67
CA THR A 105 1.73 12.97 12.14
C THR A 105 0.77 12.00 12.82
N ASP A 106 -0.21 11.49 12.10
CA ASP A 106 -1.26 10.63 12.61
C ASP A 106 -1.53 9.45 11.68
N MET A 107 -2.10 8.38 12.19
CA MET A 107 -2.52 7.21 11.43
C MET A 107 -3.97 7.30 10.97
N PRO A 108 -4.36 6.52 9.93
CA PRO A 108 -5.76 6.19 9.68
C PRO A 108 -6.42 5.55 10.91
N ASP A 109 -7.73 5.75 11.09
CA ASP A 109 -8.51 5.14 12.17
C ASP A 109 -8.85 3.67 11.86
N CYS A 110 -7.82 2.86 11.68
CA CYS A 110 -7.92 1.43 11.47
C CYS A 110 -6.58 0.75 11.80
N PRO A 111 -6.54 -0.58 11.96
CA PRO A 111 -5.27 -1.32 12.05
C PRO A 111 -4.41 -1.11 10.81
N VAL A 112 -3.18 -0.64 11.01
CA VAL A 112 -2.20 -0.41 9.93
C VAL A 112 -1.01 -1.35 10.12
N LYS A 113 -0.49 -1.92 9.03
CA LYS A 113 0.79 -2.63 8.96
C LYS A 113 1.63 -2.05 7.82
N LEU A 114 2.88 -1.73 8.11
CA LEU A 114 3.88 -1.36 7.11
C LEU A 114 4.84 -2.52 6.85
N VAL A 115 5.25 -2.70 5.60
CA VAL A 115 6.25 -3.70 5.21
C VAL A 115 7.28 -3.00 4.32
N TYR A 116 8.55 -3.06 4.70
CA TYR A 116 9.67 -2.49 3.93
C TYR A 116 10.77 -3.52 3.71
N GLY A 117 11.54 -3.35 2.65
CA GLY A 117 12.81 -4.02 2.49
C GLY A 117 13.89 -3.34 3.34
N ALA A 118 14.82 -4.12 3.90
CA ALA A 118 15.91 -3.56 4.70
C ALA A 118 16.85 -2.63 3.90
N ASN A 119 16.89 -2.79 2.59
CA ASN A 119 17.70 -1.97 1.68
C ASN A 119 16.94 -0.75 1.11
N ASP A 120 15.70 -0.53 1.56
CA ASP A 120 14.87 0.63 1.18
C ASP A 120 15.11 1.81 2.16
N HIS A 121 16.37 2.27 2.22
CA HIS A 121 16.81 3.23 3.23
C HIS A 121 16.24 4.65 3.04
N TYR A 122 15.85 5.00 1.80
CA TYR A 122 15.43 6.36 1.48
C TYR A 122 13.94 6.62 1.73
N LEU A 123 13.13 5.58 1.69
CA LEU A 123 11.67 5.70 1.76
C LEU A 123 11.11 5.17 3.09
N ARG A 124 11.88 4.36 3.81
CA ARG A 124 11.47 3.89 5.13
C ARG A 124 11.60 5.01 6.16
N PRO A 125 10.54 5.37 6.88
CA PRO A 125 10.62 6.34 7.97
C PRO A 125 11.61 5.91 9.07
N SER A 126 12.06 6.88 9.85
CA SER A 126 12.98 6.60 10.98
C SER A 126 12.31 5.73 12.06
N ASP A 127 13.14 5.04 12.84
CA ASP A 127 12.65 4.23 13.95
C ASP A 127 11.94 5.08 15.02
N GLU A 128 12.33 6.35 15.21
CA GLU A 128 11.65 7.30 16.07
C GLU A 128 10.25 7.64 15.56
N TRP A 129 10.07 7.80 14.25
CA TRP A 129 8.77 8.05 13.65
C TRP A 129 7.86 6.83 13.84
N ILE A 130 8.37 5.63 13.58
CA ILE A 130 7.67 4.36 13.75
C ILE A 130 7.22 4.19 15.21
N ALA A 131 8.13 4.42 16.15
CA ALA A 131 7.84 4.32 17.57
C ALA A 131 6.83 5.37 18.05
N ARG A 132 6.93 6.61 17.56
CA ARG A 132 6.01 7.70 17.91
C ARG A 132 4.57 7.37 17.50
N LEU A 133 4.37 6.81 16.32
CA LEU A 133 3.05 6.43 15.84
C LEU A 133 2.63 5.03 16.30
N ALA A 134 3.53 4.28 16.93
CA ALA A 134 3.32 2.87 17.33
C ALA A 134 2.77 2.00 16.18
N VAL A 135 3.21 2.29 14.93
CA VAL A 135 2.75 1.57 13.76
C VAL A 135 3.50 0.26 13.58
N PRO A 136 2.82 -0.90 13.53
CA PRO A 136 3.44 -2.18 13.26
C PRO A 136 4.19 -2.14 11.92
N THR A 137 5.51 -2.29 11.98
CA THR A 137 6.40 -2.22 10.82
C THR A 137 7.25 -3.46 10.74
N GLU A 138 7.20 -4.13 9.61
CA GLU A 138 8.04 -5.28 9.29
C GLU A 138 9.13 -4.87 8.30
N VAL A 139 10.39 -5.19 8.62
CA VAL A 139 11.53 -4.91 7.75
C VAL A 139 12.13 -6.24 7.30
N ILE A 140 12.14 -6.50 5.99
CA ILE A 140 12.54 -7.78 5.41
C ILE A 140 13.99 -7.69 4.92
N PRO A 141 14.90 -8.50 5.49
CA PRO A 141 16.31 -8.50 5.10
C PRO A 141 16.51 -8.90 3.64
N GLY A 142 17.51 -8.29 2.99
CA GLY A 142 17.92 -8.63 1.62
C GLY A 142 17.06 -8.03 0.49
N PHE A 143 15.99 -7.30 0.82
CA PHE A 143 15.11 -6.69 -0.15
C PHE A 143 15.20 -5.15 -0.13
N GLY A 144 14.99 -4.55 -1.31
CA GLY A 144 14.83 -3.11 -1.49
C GLY A 144 13.36 -2.74 -1.73
N HIS A 145 13.15 -1.57 -2.35
CA HIS A 145 11.82 -0.99 -2.57
C HIS A 145 10.84 -1.93 -3.30
N GLN A 146 11.31 -2.66 -4.31
CA GLN A 146 10.45 -3.51 -5.16
C GLN A 146 10.19 -4.90 -4.58
N LEU A 147 10.37 -5.11 -3.25
CA LEU A 147 10.14 -6.42 -2.61
C LEU A 147 8.74 -6.99 -2.93
N TYR A 148 7.75 -6.14 -3.15
CA TYR A 148 6.38 -6.56 -3.47
C TYR A 148 6.25 -7.33 -4.79
N SER A 149 7.28 -7.33 -5.64
CA SER A 149 7.30 -8.09 -6.89
C SER A 149 7.97 -9.47 -6.78
N ASP A 150 8.58 -9.79 -5.64
CA ASP A 150 9.20 -11.09 -5.38
C ASP A 150 8.14 -12.11 -4.93
N GLU A 151 8.16 -13.30 -5.54
CA GLU A 151 7.15 -14.32 -5.31
C GLU A 151 7.11 -14.82 -3.85
N LYS A 152 8.25 -14.91 -3.16
CA LYS A 152 8.30 -15.30 -1.75
C LYS A 152 7.63 -14.27 -0.86
N ILE A 153 7.81 -12.98 -1.19
CA ILE A 153 7.20 -11.88 -0.46
C ILE A 153 5.69 -11.83 -0.74
N ILE A 154 5.28 -12.05 -1.99
CA ILE A 154 3.87 -12.15 -2.37
C ILE A 154 3.18 -13.23 -1.55
N GLN A 155 3.74 -14.44 -1.53
CA GLN A 155 3.20 -15.56 -0.75
C GLN A 155 3.12 -15.24 0.74
N LYS A 156 4.18 -14.64 1.30
CA LYS A 156 4.21 -14.23 2.70
C LYS A 156 3.09 -13.23 3.03
N ILE A 157 2.97 -12.16 2.24
CA ILE A 157 1.96 -11.11 2.47
C ILE A 157 0.55 -11.69 2.34
N CYS A 158 0.30 -12.49 1.30
CA CYS A 158 -0.98 -13.16 1.12
C CYS A 158 -1.32 -14.07 2.31
N LYS A 159 -0.35 -14.86 2.78
CA LYS A 159 -0.52 -15.72 3.96
C LYS A 159 -0.87 -14.89 5.20
N ASP A 160 -0.14 -13.82 5.48
CA ASP A 160 -0.39 -12.94 6.64
C ASP A 160 -1.81 -12.36 6.62
N LEU A 161 -2.31 -11.96 5.43
CA LEU A 161 -3.67 -11.46 5.26
C LEU A 161 -4.71 -12.54 5.53
N LEU A 162 -4.50 -13.75 5.02
CA LEU A 162 -5.41 -14.88 5.21
C LEU A 162 -5.43 -15.36 6.67
N ASP A 163 -4.28 -15.44 7.32
CA ASP A 163 -4.17 -15.77 8.75
C ASP A 163 -4.94 -14.73 9.60
N SER A 164 -4.85 -13.45 9.25
CA SER A 164 -5.59 -12.38 9.91
C SER A 164 -7.12 -12.51 9.73
N LEU A 165 -7.56 -12.97 8.58
CA LEU A 165 -8.97 -13.23 8.29
C LEU A 165 -9.49 -14.39 9.15
N LEU A 166 -8.76 -15.50 9.21
CA LEU A 166 -9.13 -16.69 9.98
C LEU A 166 -9.19 -16.40 11.48
N ASN A 167 -8.18 -15.72 12.02
CA ASN A 167 -8.14 -15.38 13.45
C ASN A 167 -9.32 -14.51 13.88
N ARG A 168 -9.80 -13.60 13.01
CA ARG A 168 -11.00 -12.78 13.29
C ARG A 168 -12.29 -13.59 13.26
N GLN A 169 -12.37 -14.65 12.48
CA GLN A 169 -13.52 -15.53 12.44
C GLN A 169 -13.61 -16.36 13.73
N TYR A 170 -12.50 -16.84 14.26
CA TYR A 170 -12.45 -17.61 15.52
C TYR A 170 -12.76 -16.76 16.76
N GLN A 171 -12.49 -15.46 16.76
CA GLN A 171 -12.79 -14.55 17.87
C GLN A 171 -14.28 -14.14 17.95
N LYS A 172 -15.07 -14.47 16.94
CA LYS A 172 -16.52 -14.17 16.90
C LYS A 172 -17.40 -15.37 17.25
N LEU A 173 -16.80 -16.52 17.56
CA LEU A 173 -17.46 -17.74 18.06
C LEU A 173 -17.30 -17.86 19.57
#